data_3dec08dd01075c1d5428e6572bf2f55a
#
_entry.id   3dec08dd01075c1d5428e6572bf2f55a
#
_cell.length_a   1.000
_cell.length_b   1.000
_cell.length_c   1.000
_cell.angle_alpha   90.00
_cell.angle_beta   90.00
_cell.angle_gamma   90.00
#
_symmetry.space_group_name_H-M   'P 1'
#
loop_
_entity.id
_entity.type
_entity.pdbx_description
1 polymer ?
#
loop_
_entity_poly.entity_id
_entity_poly.type
_entity_poly.pdbx_seq_one_letter_code
_entity_poly.pdbx_strand_id
1 'polypeptide(L)'
;MGDLKAGASALQWAITAMSDTTSRLSRVGTWDRARAFAVIDEEVWWVTMVDATLVRHHAGAYDAAMAAQAPAERQLVENTLAGLRFVRNQIGGKRDIGEFIEPSETGPGAGEGSVTGWKWKPVPEPAVASLPARGQAWEMTRYQAYQAQLAAHTVGEVFGAAAAFLKLAAANAPSITGASVPAGQ
;
A
#
# COMPACT_ATOMS: atom_id res chain seq x y z
N MET A 1 16.56 21.06 -10.90
CA MET A 1 17.48 19.90 -10.74
C MET A 1 17.55 19.37 -9.30
N GLY A 2 17.27 20.17 -8.27
CA GLY A 2 17.24 19.73 -6.87
C GLY A 2 16.09 18.75 -6.54
N ASP A 3 14.90 18.98 -7.07
CA ASP A 3 13.71 18.19 -6.75
C ASP A 3 13.77 16.72 -7.20
N LEU A 4 14.43 16.42 -8.32
CA LEU A 4 14.54 15.04 -8.83
C LEU A 4 15.46 14.17 -7.95
N LYS A 5 16.56 14.74 -7.43
CA LYS A 5 17.45 14.01 -6.51
C LYS A 5 16.79 13.75 -5.16
N ALA A 6 16.04 14.72 -4.66
CA ALA A 6 15.28 14.58 -3.43
C ALA A 6 14.17 13.52 -3.57
N GLY A 7 13.47 13.47 -4.71
CA GLY A 7 12.43 12.49 -4.98
C GLY A 7 12.94 11.04 -5.06
N ALA A 8 14.10 10.82 -5.73
CA ALA A 8 14.70 9.49 -5.83
C ALA A 8 15.20 8.98 -4.47
N SER A 9 15.78 9.85 -3.65
CA SER A 9 16.20 9.52 -2.28
C SER A 9 15.03 9.19 -1.39
N ALA A 10 13.93 9.96 -1.50
CA ALA A 10 12.70 9.73 -0.74
C ALA A 10 12.02 8.41 -1.12
N LEU A 11 11.97 8.08 -2.42
CA LEU A 11 11.42 6.81 -2.91
C LEU A 11 12.23 5.63 -2.38
N GLN A 12 13.55 5.67 -2.49
CA GLN A 12 14.41 4.59 -2.01
C GLN A 12 14.26 4.36 -0.50
N TRP A 13 14.20 5.43 0.27
CA TRP A 13 13.97 5.35 1.71
C TRP A 13 12.60 4.75 2.04
N ALA A 14 11.55 5.20 1.37
CA ALA A 14 10.19 4.69 1.57
C ALA A 14 10.06 3.20 1.21
N ILE A 15 10.71 2.74 0.13
CA ILE A 15 10.76 1.32 -0.26
C ILE A 15 11.49 0.48 0.79
N THR A 16 12.59 0.99 1.34
CA THR A 16 13.33 0.31 2.40
C THR A 16 12.47 0.17 3.64
N ALA A 17 11.81 1.24 4.07
CA ALA A 17 10.92 1.24 5.22
C ALA A 17 9.72 0.28 5.02
N MET A 18 9.07 0.32 3.85
CA MET A 18 8.01 -0.62 3.48
C MET A 18 8.50 -2.08 3.57
N SER A 19 9.68 -2.38 3.01
CA SER A 19 10.22 -3.75 3.03
C SER A 19 10.57 -4.23 4.45
N ASP A 20 11.06 -3.34 5.30
CA ASP A 20 11.33 -3.64 6.70
C ASP A 20 10.02 -3.91 7.47
N THR A 21 9.00 -3.08 7.26
CA THR A 21 7.69 -3.27 7.90
C THR A 21 7.02 -4.56 7.44
N THR A 22 7.07 -4.90 6.14
CA THR A 22 6.61 -6.20 5.61
C THR A 22 7.32 -7.36 6.31
N SER A 23 8.63 -7.25 6.51
CA SER A 23 9.42 -8.28 7.22
C SER A 23 9.05 -8.40 8.70
N ARG A 24 8.70 -7.30 9.35
CA ARG A 24 8.20 -7.31 10.74
C ARG A 24 6.80 -7.92 10.81
N LEU A 25 5.94 -7.57 9.87
CA LEU A 25 4.58 -8.09 9.78
C LEU A 25 4.55 -9.63 9.69
N SER A 26 5.45 -10.23 8.91
CA SER A 26 5.56 -11.69 8.78
C SER A 26 5.91 -12.43 10.09
N ARG A 27 6.34 -11.70 11.12
CA ARG A 27 6.73 -12.25 12.43
C ARG A 27 5.72 -11.97 13.55
N VAL A 28 4.66 -11.24 13.25
CA VAL A 28 3.66 -10.85 14.25
C VAL A 28 2.55 -11.89 14.30
N GLY A 29 2.44 -12.56 15.44
CA GLY A 29 1.36 -13.52 15.68
C GLY A 29 0.03 -12.85 16.04
N THR A 30 -1.06 -13.61 15.97
CA THR A 30 -2.41 -13.14 16.33
C THR A 30 -2.62 -12.87 17.82
N TRP A 31 -1.73 -13.41 18.66
CA TRP A 31 -1.75 -13.25 20.11
C TRP A 31 -1.30 -11.85 20.59
N ASP A 32 -0.51 -11.13 19.78
CA ASP A 32 -0.03 -9.77 20.11
C ASP A 32 -0.77 -8.73 19.26
N ARG A 33 -2.01 -8.46 19.64
CA ARG A 33 -2.87 -7.49 18.93
C ARG A 33 -2.26 -6.10 18.84
N ALA A 34 -1.72 -5.59 19.93
CA ALA A 34 -1.19 -4.23 19.96
C ALA A 34 -0.03 -4.07 18.98
N ARG A 35 0.87 -5.05 18.94
CA ARG A 35 1.98 -5.07 18.00
C ARG A 35 1.51 -5.27 16.57
N ALA A 36 0.54 -6.16 16.34
CA ALA A 36 -0.03 -6.38 15.03
C ALA A 36 -0.66 -5.09 14.47
N PHE A 37 -1.47 -4.41 15.27
CA PHE A 37 -2.12 -3.15 14.90
C PHE A 37 -1.10 -2.08 14.55
N ALA A 38 -0.07 -1.89 15.37
CA ALA A 38 0.99 -0.93 15.10
C ALA A 38 1.75 -1.22 13.79
N VAL A 39 2.09 -2.49 13.54
CA VAL A 39 2.83 -2.88 12.34
C VAL A 39 1.96 -2.78 11.09
N ILE A 40 0.68 -3.17 11.16
CA ILE A 40 -0.25 -3.08 10.03
C ILE A 40 -0.55 -1.61 9.69
N ASP A 41 -0.76 -0.75 10.69
CA ASP A 41 -0.95 0.69 10.50
C ASP A 41 0.27 1.33 9.82
N GLU A 42 1.47 1.00 10.29
CA GLU A 42 2.72 1.44 9.69
C GLU A 42 2.88 0.94 8.25
N GLU A 43 2.50 -0.30 7.94
CA GLU A 43 2.57 -0.84 6.57
C GLU A 43 1.58 -0.13 5.63
N VAL A 44 0.35 0.15 6.07
CA VAL A 44 -0.60 0.99 5.32
C VAL A 44 0.02 2.33 4.99
N TRP A 45 0.70 2.94 5.97
CA TRP A 45 1.39 4.21 5.76
C TRP A 45 2.48 4.10 4.69
N TRP A 46 3.41 3.15 4.81
CA TRP A 46 4.53 3.02 3.90
C TRP A 46 4.11 2.64 2.48
N VAL A 47 3.19 1.69 2.31
CA VAL A 47 2.65 1.32 0.99
C VAL A 47 2.04 2.53 0.31
N THR A 48 1.21 3.30 1.01
CA THR A 48 0.56 4.49 0.42
C THR A 48 1.53 5.65 0.20
N MET A 49 2.63 5.75 0.95
CA MET A 49 3.69 6.72 0.73
C MET A 49 4.52 6.40 -0.50
N VAL A 50 4.90 5.13 -0.70
CA VAL A 50 5.61 4.68 -1.92
C VAL A 50 4.74 4.92 -3.14
N ASP A 51 3.47 4.52 -3.08
CA ASP A 51 2.49 4.74 -4.14
C ASP A 51 2.34 6.23 -4.50
N ALA A 52 2.12 7.10 -3.52
CA ALA A 52 2.01 8.54 -3.74
C ALA A 52 3.29 9.16 -4.31
N THR A 53 4.46 8.68 -3.87
CA THR A 53 5.77 9.15 -4.36
C THR A 53 5.97 8.75 -5.83
N LEU A 54 5.64 7.51 -6.19
CA LEU A 54 5.72 7.03 -7.57
C LEU A 54 4.78 7.81 -8.48
N VAL A 55 3.51 7.96 -8.11
CA VAL A 55 2.53 8.72 -8.90
C VAL A 55 2.94 10.17 -9.06
N ARG A 56 3.48 10.81 -8.03
CA ARG A 56 3.82 12.24 -8.03
C ARG A 56 5.13 12.54 -8.76
N HIS A 57 6.16 11.71 -8.57
CA HIS A 57 7.52 12.02 -9.01
C HIS A 57 8.06 11.07 -10.09
N HIS A 58 7.41 9.94 -10.31
CA HIS A 58 7.84 8.88 -11.24
C HIS A 58 6.67 8.35 -12.06
N ALA A 59 5.72 9.21 -12.44
CA ALA A 59 4.47 8.82 -13.12
C ALA A 59 4.72 7.95 -14.36
N GLY A 60 5.71 8.29 -15.19
CA GLY A 60 6.04 7.50 -16.38
C GLY A 60 6.47 6.06 -16.06
N ALA A 61 7.22 5.83 -14.98
CA ALA A 61 7.60 4.48 -14.54
C ALA A 61 6.39 3.72 -13.94
N TYR A 62 5.56 4.43 -13.19
CA TYR A 62 4.31 3.88 -12.64
C TYR A 62 3.36 3.45 -13.75
N ASP A 63 3.10 4.32 -14.72
CA ASP A 63 2.20 4.05 -15.84
C ASP A 63 2.72 2.91 -16.73
N ALA A 64 4.04 2.87 -16.99
CA ALA A 64 4.66 1.77 -17.74
C ALA A 64 4.52 0.43 -17.00
N ALA A 65 4.75 0.41 -15.69
CA ALA A 65 4.58 -0.79 -14.88
C ALA A 65 3.11 -1.25 -14.85
N MET A 66 2.16 -0.30 -14.77
CA MET A 66 0.74 -0.58 -14.82
C MET A 66 0.30 -1.09 -16.21
N ALA A 67 0.81 -0.50 -17.28
CA ALA A 67 0.51 -0.92 -18.66
C ALA A 67 1.06 -2.31 -18.99
N ALA A 68 2.14 -2.74 -18.35
CA ALA A 68 2.73 -4.06 -18.51
C ALA A 68 1.92 -5.19 -17.85
N GLN A 69 0.99 -4.87 -16.92
CA GLN A 69 0.12 -5.86 -16.29
C GLN A 69 -0.96 -6.35 -17.25
N ALA A 70 -1.33 -7.62 -17.15
CA ALA A 70 -2.55 -8.12 -17.78
C ALA A 70 -3.79 -7.36 -17.26
N PRO A 71 -4.87 -7.21 -18.04
CA PRO A 71 -6.03 -6.39 -17.62
C PRO A 71 -6.60 -6.75 -16.24
N ALA A 72 -6.70 -8.04 -15.93
CA ALA A 72 -7.20 -8.52 -14.63
C ALA A 72 -6.25 -8.18 -13.48
N GLU A 73 -4.93 -8.33 -13.70
CA GLU A 73 -3.91 -7.99 -12.71
C GLU A 73 -3.84 -6.48 -12.47
N ARG A 74 -3.97 -5.69 -13.55
CA ARG A 74 -4.06 -4.23 -13.44
C ARG A 74 -5.22 -3.80 -12.55
N GLN A 75 -6.42 -4.33 -12.82
CA GLN A 75 -7.61 -4.02 -12.01
C GLN A 75 -7.42 -4.43 -10.55
N LEU A 76 -6.80 -5.58 -10.32
CA LEU A 76 -6.48 -6.06 -8.97
C LEU A 76 -5.55 -5.09 -8.24
N VAL A 77 -4.47 -4.65 -8.87
CA VAL A 77 -3.52 -3.69 -8.30
C VAL A 77 -4.19 -2.34 -8.03
N GLU A 78 -4.94 -1.81 -9.01
CA GLU A 78 -5.67 -0.54 -8.88
C GLU A 78 -6.63 -0.57 -7.69
N ASN A 79 -7.43 -1.63 -7.57
CA ASN A 79 -8.37 -1.79 -6.46
C ASN A 79 -7.64 -1.98 -5.12
N THR A 80 -6.55 -2.75 -5.09
CA THR A 80 -5.75 -2.94 -3.88
C THR A 80 -5.20 -1.61 -3.36
N LEU A 81 -4.55 -0.83 -4.22
CA LEU A 81 -4.00 0.47 -3.84
C LEU A 81 -5.09 1.48 -3.47
N ALA A 82 -6.20 1.49 -4.21
CA ALA A 82 -7.35 2.35 -3.88
C ALA A 82 -7.95 2.00 -2.52
N GLY A 83 -8.10 0.71 -2.21
CA GLY A 83 -8.57 0.22 -0.92
C GLY A 83 -7.63 0.59 0.22
N LEU A 84 -6.31 0.46 0.05
CA LEU A 84 -5.32 0.87 1.05
C LEU A 84 -5.31 2.39 1.26
N ARG A 85 -5.50 3.19 0.21
CA ARG A 85 -5.69 4.65 0.33
C ARG A 85 -6.96 5.00 1.12
N PHE A 86 -8.03 4.21 0.97
CA PHE A 86 -9.23 4.36 1.79
C PHE A 86 -8.90 4.11 3.26
N VAL A 87 -8.29 2.98 3.60
CA VAL A 87 -7.90 2.65 4.98
C VAL A 87 -7.07 3.79 5.59
N ARG A 88 -6.01 4.24 4.90
CA ARG A 88 -5.17 5.33 5.36
C ARG A 88 -5.95 6.61 5.67
N ASN A 89 -6.90 6.98 4.81
CA ASN A 89 -7.70 8.18 5.02
C ASN A 89 -8.63 8.06 6.23
N GLN A 90 -9.07 6.86 6.56
CA GLN A 90 -9.96 6.61 7.70
C GLN A 90 -9.19 6.54 9.01
N ILE A 91 -8.05 5.85 9.08
CA ILE A 91 -7.25 5.73 10.31
C ILE A 91 -6.59 7.05 10.72
N GLY A 92 -6.40 7.98 9.81
CA GLY A 92 -5.82 9.30 10.07
C GLY A 92 -6.68 10.26 10.92
N GLY A 93 -7.77 9.80 11.53
CA GLY A 93 -8.59 10.65 12.42
C GLY A 93 -10.05 10.26 12.59
N LYS A 94 -10.51 9.17 11.96
CA LYS A 94 -11.93 8.76 12.04
C LYS A 94 -12.13 7.37 12.63
N ARG A 95 -11.19 6.47 12.45
CA ARG A 95 -11.27 5.04 12.83
C ARG A 95 -9.93 4.55 13.35
N ASP A 96 -9.98 3.49 14.16
CA ASP A 96 -8.84 2.73 14.59
C ASP A 96 -8.57 1.59 13.57
N ILE A 97 -7.31 1.20 13.37
CA ILE A 97 -6.94 0.07 12.49
C ILE A 97 -7.64 -1.22 12.88
N GLY A 98 -7.91 -1.41 14.17
CA GLY A 98 -8.67 -2.55 14.70
C GLY A 98 -10.11 -2.65 14.21
N GLU A 99 -10.66 -1.56 13.63
CA GLU A 99 -11.97 -1.61 12.98
C GLU A 99 -11.91 -2.24 11.58
N PHE A 100 -10.73 -2.33 10.98
CA PHE A 100 -10.50 -2.85 9.63
C PHE A 100 -10.03 -4.29 9.59
N ILE A 101 -9.48 -4.81 10.68
CA ILE A 101 -8.85 -6.13 10.71
C ILE A 101 -9.42 -6.99 11.84
N GLU A 102 -9.34 -8.30 11.63
CA GLU A 102 -9.68 -9.30 12.64
C GLU A 102 -8.72 -10.50 12.52
N PRO A 103 -8.56 -11.30 13.58
CA PRO A 103 -7.80 -12.54 13.48
C PRO A 103 -8.37 -13.44 12.38
N SER A 104 -7.50 -13.95 11.51
CA SER A 104 -7.86 -15.00 10.58
C SER A 104 -7.87 -16.32 11.31
N GLU A 105 -8.97 -17.05 11.26
CA GLU A 105 -9.00 -18.45 11.66
C GLU A 105 -8.22 -19.24 10.60
N THR A 106 -6.98 -19.56 10.89
CA THR A 106 -6.20 -20.47 10.06
C THR A 106 -6.83 -21.85 10.14
N GLY A 107 -7.31 -22.35 9.00
CA GLY A 107 -7.88 -23.70 8.90
C GLY A 107 -6.88 -24.79 9.31
N PRO A 108 -7.34 -26.01 9.65
CA PRO A 108 -6.48 -27.12 10.02
C PRO A 108 -5.52 -27.46 8.87
N GLY A 109 -4.24 -27.24 9.06
CA GLY A 109 -3.18 -27.45 8.07
C GLY A 109 -2.28 -26.25 7.80
N ALA A 110 -2.57 -25.09 8.33
CA ALA A 110 -1.62 -23.98 8.34
C ALA A 110 -0.53 -24.30 9.36
N GLY A 111 0.65 -24.73 8.87
CA GLY A 111 1.81 -25.01 9.70
C GLY A 111 2.24 -23.79 10.52
N GLU A 112 2.91 -24.02 11.63
CA GLU A 112 3.61 -22.99 12.40
C GLU A 112 4.53 -22.21 11.46
N GLY A 113 4.15 -20.98 11.11
CA GLY A 113 4.85 -20.14 10.14
C GLY A 113 3.97 -19.50 9.07
N SER A 114 2.67 -19.76 9.07
CA SER A 114 1.72 -19.08 8.19
C SER A 114 1.68 -17.58 8.52
N VAL A 115 2.12 -16.81 7.56
CA VAL A 115 2.20 -15.35 7.54
C VAL A 115 0.87 -14.73 7.95
N THR A 116 0.87 -13.99 9.05
CA THR A 116 -0.19 -13.14 9.56
C THR A 116 -1.58 -13.78 9.59
N GLY A 117 -1.97 -14.33 10.72
CA GLY A 117 -3.34 -14.73 11.00
C GLY A 117 -4.30 -13.53 11.13
N TRP A 118 -4.15 -12.50 10.28
CA TRP A 118 -4.98 -11.33 10.21
C TRP A 118 -5.63 -11.21 8.84
N LYS A 119 -6.90 -10.85 8.80
CA LYS A 119 -7.64 -10.55 7.57
C LYS A 119 -8.35 -9.22 7.67
N TRP A 120 -8.56 -8.59 6.52
CA TRP A 120 -9.39 -7.43 6.40
C TRP A 120 -10.86 -7.82 6.55
N LYS A 121 -11.64 -7.02 7.27
CA LYS A 121 -13.08 -7.24 7.44
C LYS A 121 -13.89 -6.14 6.78
N PRO A 122 -15.13 -6.42 6.34
CA PRO A 122 -16.02 -5.39 5.84
C PRO A 122 -16.21 -4.28 6.89
N VAL A 123 -16.25 -3.04 6.44
CA VAL A 123 -16.54 -1.87 7.29
C VAL A 123 -17.76 -1.13 6.79
N PRO A 124 -18.48 -0.41 7.66
CA PRO A 124 -19.60 0.43 7.25
C PRO A 124 -19.17 1.51 6.25
N GLU A 125 -20.12 1.93 5.42
CA GLU A 125 -19.93 3.04 4.49
C GLU A 125 -19.47 4.31 5.21
N PRO A 126 -18.48 5.04 4.64
CA PRO A 126 -17.98 6.26 5.26
C PRO A 126 -19.01 7.39 5.19
N ALA A 127 -19.08 8.21 6.22
CA ALA A 127 -19.87 9.44 6.23
C ALA A 127 -19.17 10.49 5.35
N VAL A 128 -19.62 10.64 4.11
CA VAL A 128 -19.00 11.57 3.13
C VAL A 128 -19.75 12.89 2.96
N ALA A 129 -20.92 13.05 3.58
CA ALA A 129 -21.79 14.23 3.36
C ALA A 129 -21.12 15.58 3.65
N SER A 130 -20.12 15.62 4.51
CA SER A 130 -19.35 16.85 4.83
C SER A 130 -18.25 17.17 3.82
N LEU A 131 -17.96 16.27 2.87
CA LEU A 131 -16.94 16.47 1.87
C LEU A 131 -17.50 17.21 0.64
N PRO A 132 -16.67 17.98 -0.10
CA PRO A 132 -17.03 18.46 -1.43
C PRO A 132 -17.41 17.31 -2.36
N ALA A 133 -18.29 17.53 -3.35
CA ALA A 133 -18.81 16.48 -4.24
C ALA A 133 -17.72 15.60 -4.88
N ARG A 134 -16.61 16.20 -5.32
CA ARG A 134 -15.45 15.45 -5.84
C ARG A 134 -14.81 14.56 -4.78
N GLY A 135 -14.72 15.05 -3.54
CA GLY A 135 -14.19 14.28 -2.41
C GLY A 135 -15.10 13.11 -2.05
N GLN A 136 -16.42 13.31 -2.10
CA GLN A 136 -17.41 12.24 -1.89
C GLN A 136 -17.22 11.12 -2.92
N ALA A 137 -17.18 11.46 -4.21
CA ALA A 137 -17.01 10.48 -5.29
C ALA A 137 -15.70 9.69 -5.14
N TRP A 138 -14.59 10.35 -4.81
CA TRP A 138 -13.31 9.68 -4.61
C TRP A 138 -13.31 8.75 -3.40
N GLU A 139 -13.87 9.18 -2.29
CA GLU A 139 -13.92 8.36 -1.08
C GLU A 139 -14.80 7.15 -1.29
N MET A 140 -15.94 7.31 -1.98
CA MET A 140 -16.84 6.20 -2.31
C MET A 140 -16.18 5.20 -3.27
N THR A 141 -15.47 5.65 -4.31
CA THR A 141 -14.73 4.76 -5.21
C THR A 141 -13.68 3.93 -4.45
N ARG A 142 -12.95 4.55 -3.53
CA ARG A 142 -11.95 3.87 -2.69
C ARG A 142 -12.58 2.90 -1.71
N TYR A 143 -13.71 3.27 -1.12
CA TYR A 143 -14.50 2.37 -0.27
C TYR A 143 -15.00 1.14 -1.03
N GLN A 144 -15.52 1.32 -2.23
CA GLN A 144 -15.94 0.21 -3.08
C GLN A 144 -14.76 -0.71 -3.44
N ALA A 145 -13.61 -0.14 -3.76
CA ALA A 145 -12.38 -0.90 -4.00
C ALA A 145 -11.94 -1.68 -2.76
N TYR A 146 -12.01 -1.07 -1.57
CA TYR A 146 -11.77 -1.75 -0.29
C TYR A 146 -12.68 -2.96 -0.11
N GLN A 147 -13.99 -2.78 -0.27
CA GLN A 147 -14.97 -3.86 -0.10
C GLN A 147 -14.78 -4.98 -1.12
N ALA A 148 -14.44 -4.64 -2.36
CA ALA A 148 -14.26 -5.62 -3.43
C ALA A 148 -12.93 -6.39 -3.32
N GLN A 149 -11.85 -5.74 -2.85
CA GLN A 149 -10.52 -6.28 -2.99
C GLN A 149 -9.80 -6.56 -1.66
N LEU A 150 -10.08 -5.80 -0.59
CA LEU A 150 -9.43 -6.02 0.69
C LEU A 150 -10.28 -6.86 1.63
N ALA A 151 -11.55 -6.52 1.76
CA ALA A 151 -12.46 -7.20 2.67
C ALA A 151 -12.47 -8.71 2.42
N ALA A 152 -12.29 -9.51 3.46
CA ALA A 152 -12.17 -10.97 3.46
C ALA A 152 -10.82 -11.55 2.96
N HIS A 153 -9.91 -10.75 2.41
CA HIS A 153 -8.55 -11.21 2.10
C HIS A 153 -7.62 -11.08 3.31
N THR A 154 -6.55 -11.88 3.31
CA THR A 154 -5.56 -11.76 4.38
C THR A 154 -4.75 -10.46 4.22
N VAL A 155 -4.32 -9.93 5.34
CA VAL A 155 -3.46 -8.75 5.39
C VAL A 155 -2.17 -8.98 4.59
N GLY A 156 -1.60 -10.18 4.69
CA GLY A 156 -0.38 -10.55 3.97
C GLY A 156 -0.55 -10.60 2.45
N GLU A 157 -1.67 -11.14 1.94
CA GLU A 157 -1.96 -11.17 0.50
C GLU A 157 -2.10 -9.76 -0.07
N VAL A 158 -2.84 -8.89 0.61
CA VAL A 158 -3.06 -7.51 0.17
C VAL A 158 -1.76 -6.72 0.11
N PHE A 159 -0.96 -6.75 1.19
CA PHE A 159 0.33 -6.05 1.20
C PHE A 159 1.34 -6.68 0.25
N GLY A 160 1.34 -8.00 0.12
CA GLY A 160 2.20 -8.70 -0.83
C GLY A 160 1.95 -8.26 -2.27
N ALA A 161 0.68 -8.19 -2.69
CA ALA A 161 0.31 -7.74 -4.02
C ALA A 161 0.69 -6.26 -4.25
N ALA A 162 0.39 -5.37 -3.30
CA ALA A 162 0.76 -3.97 -3.38
C ALA A 162 2.28 -3.77 -3.45
N ALA A 163 3.03 -4.41 -2.55
CA ALA A 163 4.49 -4.29 -2.50
C ALA A 163 5.18 -4.84 -3.75
N ALA A 164 4.70 -5.94 -4.33
CA ALA A 164 5.22 -6.51 -5.57
C ALA A 164 5.12 -5.51 -6.72
N PHE A 165 3.94 -4.92 -6.92
CA PHE A 165 3.74 -3.90 -7.96
C PHE A 165 4.58 -2.64 -7.72
N LEU A 166 4.58 -2.10 -6.50
CA LEU A 166 5.31 -0.87 -6.18
C LEU A 166 6.83 -1.03 -6.36
N LYS A 167 7.39 -2.19 -6.01
CA LYS A 167 8.80 -2.53 -6.25
C LYS A 167 9.10 -2.61 -7.75
N LEU A 168 8.22 -3.22 -8.54
CA LEU A 168 8.33 -3.27 -10.00
C LEU A 168 8.33 -1.86 -10.61
N ALA A 169 7.37 -1.01 -10.22
CA ALA A 169 7.28 0.36 -10.68
C ALA A 169 8.53 1.18 -10.29
N ALA A 170 9.02 0.98 -9.08
CA ALA A 170 10.22 1.66 -8.61
C ALA A 170 11.51 1.21 -9.33
N ALA A 171 11.61 -0.07 -9.69
CA ALA A 171 12.74 -0.58 -10.47
C ALA A 171 12.82 0.05 -11.87
N ASN A 172 11.68 0.47 -12.42
CA ASN A 172 11.59 1.18 -13.70
C ASN A 172 11.78 2.70 -13.57
N ALA A 173 11.85 3.23 -12.35
CA ALA A 173 12.11 4.65 -12.12
C ALA A 173 13.57 4.97 -12.50
N PRO A 174 13.83 6.08 -13.21
CA PRO A 174 15.18 6.42 -13.61
C PRO A 174 16.07 6.61 -12.38
N SER A 175 17.09 5.76 -12.24
CA SER A 175 18.12 5.91 -11.23
C SER A 175 18.87 7.21 -11.53
N ILE A 176 18.90 8.14 -10.60
CA ILE A 176 19.76 9.33 -10.70
C ILE A 176 21.20 8.91 -10.33
N THR A 177 21.72 7.93 -11.05
CA THR A 177 23.12 7.58 -11.05
C THR A 177 23.74 8.20 -12.33
N GLY A 178 24.45 9.33 -12.17
CA GLY A 178 25.39 9.80 -13.18
C GLY A 178 24.78 10.63 -14.31
N ALA A 179 24.29 11.83 -14.03
CA ALA A 179 24.58 12.92 -14.96
C ALA A 179 26.11 13.11 -14.93
N SER A 180 26.83 12.45 -15.84
CA SER A 180 28.22 12.79 -16.14
C SER A 180 28.28 14.30 -16.36
N VAL A 181 28.95 15.02 -15.48
CA VAL A 181 29.31 16.41 -15.71
C VAL A 181 30.11 16.37 -17.02
N PRO A 182 29.66 17.02 -18.12
CA PRO A 182 30.53 17.16 -19.28
C PRO A 182 31.77 17.90 -18.80
N ALA A 183 32.93 17.24 -18.94
CA ALA A 183 34.22 17.87 -18.72
C ALA A 183 34.25 19.10 -19.63
N GLY A 184 34.27 20.29 -19.02
CA GLY A 184 34.36 21.56 -19.71
C GLY A 184 35.62 21.57 -20.57
N GLN A 185 35.44 21.91 -21.83
CA GLN A 185 36.50 22.45 -22.67
C GLN A 185 36.64 23.91 -22.41
#